data_f9d9d7db40780e5f5eae7c74bf8cede5
#
_entry.id   f9d9d7db40780e5f5eae7c74bf8cede5
#
_cell.length_a   1.000
_cell.length_b   1.000
_cell.length_c   1.000
_cell.angle_alpha   90.00
_cell.angle_beta   90.00
_cell.angle_gamma   90.00
#
_symmetry.space_group_name_H-M   'P 1'
#
loop_
_entity.id
_entity.type
_entity.pdbx_description
1 polymer ?
#
loop_
_entity_poly.entity_id
_entity_poly.type
_entity_poly.pdbx_seq_one_letter_code
_entity_poly.pdbx_strand_id
1 'polypeptide(L)'
;MKLLEERILKDGHILGDNILKVDSFLTRQVDFSLMREIGRVFAEKFAATGITKVVTIEASGIAPAVFTAEALNVPMIFAKKAKNITMNEGILTAQVYSFTKQVTSTVSIAGKFLSPEDKVLIIDDFLANGQAAKGLIQIIEQAGATVQAIGIVIEKSFQDGRDLLEKAGYPVLSLARLDRFENGQVVFKEADL
;
A
#
# COMPACT_ATOMS: atom_id res chain seq x y z
N MET A 1 0.36 3.37 -14.65
CA MET A 1 0.84 4.78 -14.73
C MET A 1 2.15 4.83 -15.49
N LYS A 2 2.14 5.41 -16.70
CA LYS A 2 3.27 5.33 -17.62
C LYS A 2 4.61 5.84 -17.04
N LEU A 3 4.59 7.00 -16.37
CA LEU A 3 5.80 7.56 -15.73
C LEU A 3 6.44 6.59 -14.72
N LEU A 4 5.63 5.88 -13.92
CA LEU A 4 6.12 4.90 -12.97
C LEU A 4 6.68 3.65 -13.66
N GLU A 5 6.03 3.17 -14.72
CA GLU A 5 6.48 2.02 -15.50
C GLU A 5 7.82 2.30 -16.19
N GLU A 6 7.98 3.48 -16.80
CA GLU A 6 9.24 3.94 -17.39
C GLU A 6 10.34 4.02 -16.31
N ARG A 7 10.02 4.50 -15.10
CA ARG A 7 10.98 4.56 -14.00
C ARG A 7 11.39 3.17 -13.51
N ILE A 8 10.44 2.23 -13.44
CA ILE A 8 10.72 0.83 -13.09
C ILE A 8 11.62 0.18 -14.12
N LEU A 9 11.36 0.37 -15.42
CA LEU A 9 12.18 -0.18 -16.49
C LEU A 9 13.61 0.39 -16.49
N LYS A 10 13.76 1.67 -16.16
CA LYS A 10 15.05 2.37 -16.19
C LYS A 10 15.92 2.04 -14.97
N ASP A 11 15.34 2.10 -13.78
CA ASP A 11 16.09 2.11 -12.51
C ASP A 11 15.70 0.95 -11.57
N GLY A 12 14.76 0.10 -11.97
CA GLY A 12 14.41 -1.11 -11.24
C GLY A 12 15.42 -2.22 -11.47
N HIS A 13 15.69 -3.03 -10.46
CA HIS A 13 16.58 -4.18 -10.56
C HIS A 13 15.83 -5.46 -10.21
N ILE A 14 15.87 -6.44 -11.11
CA ILE A 14 15.29 -7.76 -10.90
C ILE A 14 16.33 -8.65 -10.24
N LEU A 15 15.97 -9.30 -9.14
CA LEU A 15 16.77 -10.30 -8.46
C LEU A 15 16.06 -11.66 -8.51
N GLY A 16 16.78 -12.66 -9.03
CA GLY A 16 16.16 -13.97 -9.30
C GLY A 16 14.97 -13.84 -10.25
N ASP A 17 13.97 -14.70 -10.05
CA ASP A 17 12.85 -14.82 -11.01
C ASP A 17 11.61 -13.99 -10.62
N ASN A 18 11.58 -13.37 -9.41
CA ASN A 18 10.34 -12.78 -8.90
C ASN A 18 10.50 -11.59 -7.95
N ILE A 19 11.72 -11.07 -7.75
CA ILE A 19 11.96 -9.92 -6.87
C ILE A 19 12.29 -8.69 -7.72
N LEU A 20 11.46 -7.66 -7.62
CA LEU A 20 11.76 -6.33 -8.15
C LEU A 20 12.23 -5.43 -7.01
N LYS A 21 13.43 -4.86 -7.16
CA LYS A 21 13.95 -3.80 -6.29
C LYS A 21 13.77 -2.43 -6.94
N VAL A 22 13.22 -1.52 -6.18
CA VAL A 22 12.97 -0.12 -6.56
C VAL A 22 13.60 0.84 -5.53
N ASP A 23 14.78 0.45 -5.05
CA ASP A 23 15.48 1.08 -3.93
C ASP A 23 15.84 2.55 -4.21
N SER A 24 16.14 2.88 -5.46
CA SER A 24 16.64 4.20 -5.88
C SER A 24 15.55 5.29 -5.95
N PHE A 25 14.27 4.95 -5.88
CA PHE A 25 13.21 5.95 -6.04
C PHE A 25 11.97 5.75 -5.15
N LEU A 26 11.81 4.58 -4.49
CA LEU A 26 10.63 4.28 -3.69
C LEU A 26 10.98 3.72 -2.30
N THR A 27 11.74 2.61 -2.20
CA THR A 27 11.81 1.85 -0.95
C THR A 27 12.97 2.22 -0.02
N ARG A 28 14.02 2.90 -0.52
CA ARG A 28 15.17 3.37 0.28
C ARG A 28 15.48 4.84 0.03
N GLN A 29 15.55 5.25 -1.22
CA GLN A 29 15.59 6.64 -1.61
C GLN A 29 14.21 7.04 -2.14
N VAL A 30 13.74 8.21 -1.74
CA VAL A 30 12.43 8.74 -2.16
C VAL A 30 12.64 9.79 -3.23
N ASP A 31 12.12 9.54 -4.43
CA ASP A 31 12.06 10.54 -5.49
C ASP A 31 10.82 11.41 -5.29
N PHE A 32 11.01 12.64 -4.80
CA PHE A 32 9.91 13.55 -4.47
C PHE A 32 9.02 13.89 -5.68
N SER A 33 9.60 14.04 -6.86
CA SER A 33 8.84 14.38 -8.07
C SER A 33 7.92 13.23 -8.45
N LEU A 34 8.43 12.01 -8.43
CA LEU A 34 7.65 10.81 -8.70
C LEU A 34 6.57 10.60 -7.63
N MET A 35 6.91 10.77 -6.34
CA MET A 35 5.94 10.59 -5.26
C MET A 35 4.82 11.62 -5.30
N ARG A 36 5.11 12.88 -5.65
CA ARG A 36 4.09 13.92 -5.82
C ARG A 36 3.13 13.55 -6.94
N GLU A 37 3.62 13.02 -8.05
CA GLU A 37 2.78 12.59 -9.16
C GLU A 37 1.94 11.35 -8.79
N ILE A 38 2.51 10.39 -8.07
CA ILE A 38 1.79 9.24 -7.50
C ILE A 38 0.65 9.72 -6.60
N GLY A 39 0.94 10.62 -5.67
CA GLY A 39 -0.06 11.19 -4.76
C GLY A 39 -1.17 11.92 -5.50
N ARG A 40 -0.82 12.72 -6.52
CA ARG A 40 -1.79 13.43 -7.37
C ARG A 40 -2.73 12.44 -8.08
N VAL A 41 -2.20 11.40 -8.69
CA VAL A 41 -3.00 10.40 -9.42
C VAL A 41 -3.95 9.67 -8.48
N PHE A 42 -3.49 9.23 -7.30
CA PHE A 42 -4.38 8.62 -6.30
C PHE A 42 -5.45 9.61 -5.83
N ALA A 43 -5.08 10.85 -5.54
CA ALA A 43 -6.03 11.87 -5.10
C ALA A 43 -7.11 12.14 -6.15
N GLU A 44 -6.76 12.25 -7.42
CA GLU A 44 -7.72 12.42 -8.52
C GLU A 44 -8.69 11.25 -8.64
N LYS A 45 -8.18 10.01 -8.55
CA LYS A 45 -9.00 8.81 -8.66
C LYS A 45 -9.97 8.64 -7.50
N PHE A 46 -9.59 9.07 -6.30
CA PHE A 46 -10.39 8.89 -5.09
C PHE A 46 -11.06 10.17 -4.59
N ALA A 47 -10.98 11.29 -5.31
CA ALA A 47 -11.53 12.58 -4.89
C ALA A 47 -13.03 12.52 -4.56
N ALA A 48 -13.82 11.74 -5.32
CA ALA A 48 -15.27 11.64 -5.14
C ALA A 48 -15.70 10.65 -4.05
N THR A 49 -14.77 9.91 -3.43
CA THR A 49 -15.11 8.84 -2.48
C THR A 49 -15.28 9.32 -1.04
N GLY A 50 -15.00 10.61 -0.77
CA GLY A 50 -15.17 11.21 0.55
C GLY A 50 -14.15 10.72 1.58
N ILE A 51 -12.93 10.38 1.15
CA ILE A 51 -11.83 9.97 2.04
C ILE A 51 -11.59 11.03 3.12
N THR A 52 -11.50 10.58 4.37
CA THR A 52 -11.17 11.43 5.52
C THR A 52 -9.78 11.16 6.08
N LYS A 53 -9.20 10.01 5.71
CA LYS A 53 -7.90 9.58 6.25
C LYS A 53 -7.18 8.62 5.32
N VAL A 54 -5.85 8.77 5.22
CA VAL A 54 -4.98 7.80 4.56
C VAL A 54 -4.30 6.92 5.62
N VAL A 55 -4.27 5.62 5.36
CA VAL A 55 -3.61 4.64 6.25
C VAL A 55 -2.61 3.81 5.45
N THR A 56 -1.46 3.56 6.04
CA THR A 56 -0.40 2.71 5.45
C THR A 56 0.29 1.86 6.51
N ILE A 57 1.30 1.11 6.09
CA ILE A 57 2.16 0.34 6.98
C ILE A 57 3.63 0.73 6.78
N GLU A 58 4.40 0.79 7.88
CA GLU A 58 5.84 1.05 7.78
C GLU A 58 6.59 -0.08 7.07
N ALA A 59 7.66 0.24 6.31
CA ALA A 59 8.22 1.58 6.14
C ALA A 59 7.94 2.17 4.74
N SER A 60 7.97 1.36 3.67
CA SER A 60 8.02 1.84 2.28
C SER A 60 6.70 2.46 1.80
N GLY A 61 5.57 2.06 2.38
CA GLY A 61 4.26 2.65 2.09
C GLY A 61 4.11 4.09 2.59
N ILE A 62 4.98 4.54 3.52
CA ILE A 62 4.87 5.88 4.13
C ILE A 62 5.05 6.99 3.09
N ALA A 63 6.05 6.89 2.21
CA ALA A 63 6.30 7.93 1.23
C ALA A 63 5.09 8.17 0.29
N PRO A 64 4.58 7.18 -0.46
CA PRO A 64 3.41 7.39 -1.31
C PRO A 64 2.16 7.81 -0.51
N ALA A 65 1.98 7.32 0.73
CA ALA A 65 0.86 7.69 1.57
C ALA A 65 0.90 9.18 2.00
N VAL A 66 2.08 9.71 2.35
CA VAL A 66 2.25 11.13 2.69
C VAL A 66 1.83 12.03 1.53
N PHE A 67 2.33 11.77 0.32
CA PHE A 67 2.00 12.59 -0.85
C PHE A 67 0.54 12.43 -1.28
N THR A 68 -0.06 11.26 -1.09
CA THR A 68 -1.50 11.05 -1.34
C THR A 68 -2.35 11.83 -0.33
N ALA A 69 -1.99 11.77 0.95
CA ALA A 69 -2.70 12.48 2.00
C ALA A 69 -2.59 14.02 1.85
N GLU A 70 -1.39 14.51 1.48
CA GLU A 70 -1.18 15.92 1.12
C GLU A 70 -2.10 16.34 -0.03
N ALA A 71 -2.14 15.57 -1.12
CA ALA A 71 -2.95 15.89 -2.29
C ALA A 71 -4.46 15.84 -2.02
N LEU A 72 -4.92 14.95 -1.11
CA LEU A 72 -6.30 14.86 -0.64
C LEU A 72 -6.63 15.86 0.47
N ASN A 73 -5.62 16.53 1.05
CA ASN A 73 -5.73 17.42 2.22
C ASN A 73 -6.40 16.73 3.43
N VAL A 74 -5.96 15.50 3.73
CA VAL A 74 -6.45 14.71 4.87
C VAL A 74 -5.28 14.22 5.73
N PRO A 75 -5.49 13.89 7.01
CA PRO A 75 -4.44 13.30 7.84
C PRO A 75 -4.05 11.90 7.35
N MET A 76 -2.78 11.53 7.62
CA MET A 76 -2.25 10.19 7.38
C MET A 76 -1.76 9.57 8.69
N ILE A 77 -2.02 8.28 8.86
CA ILE A 77 -1.46 7.46 9.92
C ILE A 77 -0.80 6.21 9.35
N PHE A 78 0.13 5.62 10.09
CA PHE A 78 0.76 4.37 9.68
C PHE A 78 0.81 3.34 10.79
N ALA A 79 0.59 2.09 10.43
CA ALA A 79 0.76 0.96 11.31
C ALA A 79 2.24 0.65 11.51
N LYS A 80 2.62 0.37 12.76
CA LYS A 80 3.97 -0.05 13.13
C LYS A 80 4.05 -1.56 13.26
N LYS A 81 5.17 -2.13 12.79
CA LYS A 81 5.53 -3.53 13.04
C LYS A 81 6.21 -3.61 14.40
N ALA A 82 5.58 -4.22 15.37
CA ALA A 82 6.13 -4.37 16.72
C ALA A 82 6.58 -5.81 16.97
N LYS A 83 7.75 -5.96 17.59
CA LYS A 83 8.21 -7.28 18.09
C LYS A 83 7.60 -7.61 19.46
N ASN A 84 7.38 -6.61 20.29
CA ASN A 84 6.73 -6.73 21.60
C ASN A 84 5.78 -5.55 21.76
N ILE A 85 4.49 -5.82 21.75
CA ILE A 85 3.47 -4.82 22.11
C ILE A 85 3.24 -4.99 23.61
N THR A 86 3.68 -4.02 24.42
CA THR A 86 3.06 -3.80 25.71
C THR A 86 1.61 -3.46 25.40
N MET A 87 0.67 -4.33 25.81
CA MET A 87 -0.77 -4.13 25.62
C MET A 87 -1.20 -2.92 26.47
N ASN A 88 -0.96 -1.73 25.94
CA ASN A 88 -1.54 -0.51 26.48
C ASN A 88 -2.97 -0.40 25.96
N GLU A 89 -3.87 0.01 26.82
CA GLU A 89 -5.27 0.25 26.46
C GLU A 89 -5.36 1.16 25.21
N GLY A 90 -6.20 0.76 24.25
CA GLY A 90 -6.47 1.54 23.04
C GLY A 90 -5.52 1.30 21.86
N ILE A 91 -4.71 0.23 21.87
CA ILE A 91 -3.93 -0.18 20.69
C ILE A 91 -4.71 -1.24 19.91
N LEU A 92 -4.94 -0.97 18.62
CA LEU A 92 -5.55 -1.90 17.68
C LEU A 92 -4.44 -2.69 16.98
N THR A 93 -4.64 -4.00 16.81
CA THR A 93 -3.59 -4.89 16.28
C THR A 93 -4.13 -5.89 15.27
N ALA A 94 -3.26 -6.31 14.35
CA ALA A 94 -3.51 -7.45 13.48
C ALA A 94 -2.22 -8.27 13.27
N GLN A 95 -2.39 -9.54 12.91
CA GLN A 95 -1.28 -10.41 12.52
C GLN A 95 -1.09 -10.35 11.00
N VAL A 96 0.15 -10.12 10.57
CA VAL A 96 0.52 -10.07 9.15
C VAL A 96 1.61 -11.11 8.89
N TYR A 97 1.31 -12.08 8.04
CA TYR A 97 2.28 -13.08 7.61
C TYR A 97 3.11 -12.57 6.43
N SER A 98 4.43 -12.61 6.56
CA SER A 98 5.36 -12.28 5.47
C SER A 98 5.82 -13.55 4.78
N PHE A 99 5.35 -13.78 3.56
CA PHE A 99 5.80 -14.93 2.75
C PHE A 99 7.29 -14.88 2.41
N THR A 100 7.84 -13.69 2.19
CA THR A 100 9.27 -13.52 1.88
C THR A 100 10.16 -13.83 3.07
N LYS A 101 9.74 -13.48 4.29
CA LYS A 101 10.50 -13.71 5.52
C LYS A 101 10.06 -14.96 6.28
N GLN A 102 8.94 -15.58 5.88
CA GLN A 102 8.30 -16.71 6.54
C GLN A 102 8.06 -16.49 8.05
N VAL A 103 7.70 -15.26 8.40
CA VAL A 103 7.40 -14.87 9.79
C VAL A 103 6.09 -14.12 9.89
N THR A 104 5.37 -14.33 10.98
CA THR A 104 4.22 -13.52 11.37
C THR A 104 4.70 -12.35 12.21
N SER A 105 4.27 -11.15 11.86
CA SER A 105 4.54 -9.94 12.61
C SER A 105 3.23 -9.33 13.10
N THR A 106 3.23 -8.78 14.30
CA THR A 106 2.10 -7.98 14.78
C THR A 106 2.25 -6.56 14.26
N VAL A 107 1.21 -6.04 13.64
CA VAL A 107 1.11 -4.64 13.25
C VAL A 107 0.11 -3.94 14.14
N SER A 108 0.34 -2.65 14.43
CA SER A 108 -0.47 -1.90 15.39
C SER A 108 -0.67 -0.45 15.01
N ILE A 109 -1.85 0.08 15.36
CA ILE A 109 -2.19 1.51 15.31
C ILE A 109 -2.78 1.90 16.65
N ALA A 110 -2.44 3.09 17.17
CA ALA A 110 -3.12 3.63 18.34
C ALA A 110 -4.55 4.03 17.97
N GLY A 111 -5.54 3.40 18.60
CA GLY A 111 -6.96 3.55 18.27
C GLY A 111 -7.49 4.98 18.36
N LYS A 112 -6.87 5.84 19.18
CA LYS A 112 -7.23 7.27 19.29
C LYS A 112 -7.07 8.06 17.97
N PHE A 113 -6.39 7.50 16.96
CA PHE A 113 -6.21 8.13 15.65
C PHE A 113 -7.20 7.64 14.59
N LEU A 114 -8.08 6.69 14.95
CA LEU A 114 -9.16 6.19 14.09
C LEU A 114 -10.51 6.39 14.80
N SER A 115 -11.50 6.78 14.03
CA SER A 115 -12.87 6.94 14.51
C SER A 115 -13.86 6.20 13.61
N PRO A 116 -15.07 5.84 14.11
CA PRO A 116 -16.10 5.19 13.30
C PRO A 116 -16.56 5.99 12.09
N GLU A 117 -16.39 7.31 12.11
CA GLU A 117 -16.75 8.19 10.99
C GLU A 117 -15.68 8.23 9.90
N ASP A 118 -14.49 7.65 10.15
CA ASP A 118 -13.41 7.68 9.18
C ASP A 118 -13.72 6.82 7.94
N LYS A 119 -13.52 7.43 6.79
CA LYS A 119 -13.52 6.81 5.47
C LYS A 119 -12.07 6.70 4.99
N VAL A 120 -11.53 5.52 5.06
CA VAL A 120 -10.09 5.28 4.93
C VAL A 120 -9.72 4.87 3.52
N LEU A 121 -8.67 5.50 2.98
CA LEU A 121 -7.91 5.02 1.84
C LEU A 121 -6.63 4.34 2.35
N ILE A 122 -6.47 3.06 2.06
CA ILE A 122 -5.21 2.35 2.31
C ILE A 122 -4.28 2.63 1.14
N ILE A 123 -3.02 3.04 1.42
CA ILE A 123 -1.96 3.20 0.41
C ILE A 123 -0.79 2.29 0.80
N ASP A 124 -0.27 1.52 -0.16
CA ASP A 124 0.93 0.69 0.06
C ASP A 124 1.85 0.72 -1.16
N ASP A 125 3.13 0.40 -0.95
CA ASP A 125 4.15 0.38 -2.01
C ASP A 125 4.01 -0.84 -2.92
N PHE A 126 3.81 -2.04 -2.36
CA PHE A 126 3.66 -3.28 -3.10
C PHE A 126 2.42 -4.08 -2.69
N LEU A 127 1.70 -4.59 -3.67
CA LEU A 127 0.72 -5.66 -3.48
C LEU A 127 1.28 -6.97 -4.03
N ALA A 128 1.45 -7.94 -3.14
CA ALA A 128 1.84 -9.32 -3.45
C ALA A 128 0.68 -10.26 -3.09
N ASN A 129 0.74 -10.90 -1.91
CA ASN A 129 -0.30 -11.80 -1.42
C ASN A 129 -1.40 -11.09 -0.60
N GLY A 130 -1.39 -9.76 -0.51
CA GLY A 130 -2.43 -8.97 0.15
C GLY A 130 -2.43 -9.00 1.68
N GLN A 131 -1.47 -9.64 2.34
CA GLN A 131 -1.50 -9.82 3.80
C GLN A 131 -1.36 -8.51 4.57
N ALA A 132 -0.54 -7.57 4.09
CA ALA A 132 -0.38 -6.26 4.72
C ALA A 132 -1.71 -5.46 4.66
N ALA A 133 -2.32 -5.38 3.47
CA ALA A 133 -3.62 -4.72 3.29
C ALA A 133 -4.71 -5.38 4.14
N LYS A 134 -4.78 -6.71 4.20
CA LYS A 134 -5.71 -7.45 5.05
C LYS A 134 -5.53 -7.10 6.53
N GLY A 135 -4.28 -7.02 7.01
CA GLY A 135 -4.00 -6.62 8.39
C GLY A 135 -4.44 -5.18 8.69
N LEU A 136 -4.23 -4.24 7.75
CA LEU A 136 -4.71 -2.87 7.89
C LEU A 136 -6.24 -2.80 7.89
N ILE A 137 -6.92 -3.55 7.02
CA ILE A 137 -8.39 -3.66 6.99
C ILE A 137 -8.90 -4.09 8.37
N GLN A 138 -8.35 -5.17 8.93
CA GLN A 138 -8.76 -5.67 10.26
C GLN A 138 -8.62 -4.60 11.36
N ILE A 139 -7.54 -3.83 11.35
CA ILE A 139 -7.32 -2.75 12.33
C ILE A 139 -8.35 -1.61 12.14
N ILE A 140 -8.62 -1.23 10.90
CA ILE A 140 -9.56 -0.16 10.57
C ILE A 140 -10.98 -0.56 10.99
N GLU A 141 -11.39 -1.79 10.71
CA GLU A 141 -12.69 -2.33 11.11
C GLU A 141 -12.84 -2.48 12.64
N GLN A 142 -11.76 -2.84 13.35
CA GLN A 142 -11.75 -2.83 14.83
C GLN A 142 -12.06 -1.45 15.42
N ALA A 143 -11.67 -0.38 14.73
CA ALA A 143 -12.02 0.99 15.12
C ALA A 143 -13.46 1.39 14.74
N GLY A 144 -14.19 0.55 14.03
CA GLY A 144 -15.50 0.85 13.45
C GLY A 144 -15.44 1.72 12.19
N ALA A 145 -14.23 2.07 11.70
CA ALA A 145 -14.02 2.85 10.50
C ALA A 145 -14.25 2.02 9.21
N THR A 146 -14.41 2.68 8.08
CA THR A 146 -14.72 2.05 6.80
C THR A 146 -13.53 2.18 5.84
N VAL A 147 -13.11 1.08 5.21
CA VAL A 147 -12.16 1.11 4.09
C VAL A 147 -12.93 1.40 2.80
N GLN A 148 -12.64 2.53 2.15
CA GLN A 148 -13.30 2.93 0.90
C GLN A 148 -12.62 2.34 -0.33
N ALA A 149 -11.27 2.28 -0.29
CA ALA A 149 -10.47 1.75 -1.38
C ALA A 149 -9.04 1.44 -0.93
N ILE A 150 -8.30 0.77 -1.80
CA ILE A 150 -6.90 0.42 -1.63
C ILE A 150 -6.12 0.91 -2.85
N GLY A 151 -5.15 1.81 -2.63
CA GLY A 151 -4.24 2.31 -3.65
C GLY A 151 -2.87 1.64 -3.52
N ILE A 152 -2.38 1.07 -4.60
CA ILE A 152 -1.12 0.34 -4.66
C ILE A 152 -0.20 0.98 -5.69
N VAL A 153 1.05 1.24 -5.29
CA VAL A 153 2.03 1.79 -6.23
C VAL A 153 2.43 0.72 -7.27
N ILE A 154 2.83 -0.47 -6.81
CA ILE A 154 3.28 -1.57 -7.68
C ILE A 154 2.57 -2.87 -7.28
N GLU A 155 1.83 -3.45 -8.20
CA GLU A 155 1.16 -4.74 -8.01
C GLU A 155 1.90 -5.86 -8.72
N LYS A 156 2.12 -6.98 -8.05
CA LYS A 156 2.55 -8.25 -8.65
C LYS A 156 1.31 -9.04 -9.04
N SER A 157 0.76 -8.78 -10.23
CA SER A 157 -0.52 -9.34 -10.69
C SER A 157 -0.48 -10.87 -10.96
N PHE A 158 0.69 -11.49 -10.84
CA PHE A 158 0.85 -12.94 -10.85
C PHE A 158 0.69 -13.58 -9.46
N GLN A 159 0.31 -12.79 -8.45
CA GLN A 159 0.02 -13.24 -7.09
C GLN A 159 -1.43 -12.88 -6.72
N ASP A 160 -1.98 -13.57 -5.74
CA ASP A 160 -3.42 -13.59 -5.46
C ASP A 160 -3.95 -12.39 -4.66
N GLY A 161 -3.08 -11.41 -4.34
CA GLY A 161 -3.43 -10.32 -3.43
C GLY A 161 -4.62 -9.48 -3.88
N ARG A 162 -4.69 -9.11 -5.17
CA ARG A 162 -5.84 -8.39 -5.73
C ARG A 162 -7.12 -9.20 -5.59
N ASP A 163 -7.12 -10.43 -6.06
CA ASP A 163 -8.27 -11.33 -6.02
C ASP A 163 -8.82 -11.51 -4.59
N LEU A 164 -7.91 -11.64 -3.62
CA LEU A 164 -8.27 -11.76 -2.21
C LEU A 164 -9.00 -10.52 -1.70
N LEU A 165 -8.52 -9.32 -2.06
CA LEU A 165 -9.09 -8.05 -1.61
C LEU A 165 -10.41 -7.72 -2.31
N GLU A 166 -10.48 -7.90 -3.63
CA GLU A 166 -11.69 -7.62 -4.42
C GLU A 166 -12.84 -8.60 -4.09
N LYS A 167 -12.53 -9.90 -3.87
CA LYS A 167 -13.51 -10.89 -3.38
C LYS A 167 -14.05 -10.56 -1.99
N ALA A 168 -13.26 -9.86 -1.17
CA ALA A 168 -13.69 -9.35 0.13
C ALA A 168 -14.47 -8.02 0.03
N GLY A 169 -14.67 -7.47 -1.17
CA GLY A 169 -15.45 -6.28 -1.44
C GLY A 169 -14.66 -4.96 -1.42
N TYR A 170 -13.32 -5.01 -1.38
CA TYR A 170 -12.48 -3.80 -1.36
C TYR A 170 -11.96 -3.45 -2.75
N PRO A 171 -12.31 -2.27 -3.31
CA PRO A 171 -11.78 -1.82 -4.60
C PRO A 171 -10.26 -1.62 -4.53
N VAL A 172 -9.53 -2.15 -5.50
CA VAL A 172 -8.07 -2.01 -5.61
C VAL A 172 -7.72 -1.23 -6.87
N LEU A 173 -6.93 -0.17 -6.71
CA LEU A 173 -6.34 0.59 -7.80
C LEU A 173 -4.81 0.47 -7.74
N SER A 174 -4.19 -0.03 -8.80
CA SER A 174 -2.73 -0.16 -8.89
C SER A 174 -2.16 0.71 -10.01
N LEU A 175 -1.08 1.46 -9.71
CA LEU A 175 -0.48 2.41 -10.65
C LEU A 175 0.44 1.72 -11.68
N ALA A 176 1.12 0.64 -11.27
CA ALA A 176 1.87 -0.24 -12.16
C ALA A 176 1.53 -1.70 -11.82
N ARG A 177 1.16 -2.49 -12.83
CA ARG A 177 0.78 -3.89 -12.65
C ARG A 177 1.78 -4.79 -13.37
N LEU A 178 2.55 -5.55 -12.59
CA LEU A 178 3.53 -6.50 -13.12
C LEU A 178 2.81 -7.78 -13.51
N ASP A 179 2.85 -8.13 -14.80
CA ASP A 179 2.31 -9.40 -15.29
C ASP A 179 3.27 -10.55 -15.01
N ARG A 180 4.53 -10.38 -15.40
CA ARG A 180 5.61 -11.36 -15.22
C ARG A 180 6.98 -10.73 -15.39
N PHE A 181 8.00 -11.51 -15.07
CA PHE A 181 9.38 -11.21 -15.46
C PHE A 181 9.75 -12.09 -16.63
N GLU A 182 10.33 -11.49 -17.67
CA GLU A 182 10.71 -12.17 -18.89
C GLU A 182 12.04 -11.63 -19.42
N ASN A 183 13.03 -12.51 -19.68
CA ASN A 183 14.36 -12.14 -20.16
C ASN A 183 15.05 -11.04 -19.33
N GLY A 184 14.88 -11.07 -18.00
CA GLY A 184 15.44 -10.07 -17.09
C GLY A 184 14.75 -8.70 -17.13
N GLN A 185 13.58 -8.61 -17.72
CA GLN A 185 12.77 -7.40 -17.81
C GLN A 185 11.39 -7.59 -17.14
N VAL A 186 10.77 -6.47 -16.78
CA VAL A 186 9.39 -6.44 -16.29
C VAL A 186 8.44 -6.33 -17.48
N VAL A 187 7.44 -7.19 -17.51
CA VAL A 187 6.30 -7.09 -18.43
C VAL A 187 5.11 -6.58 -17.61
N PHE A 188 4.47 -5.52 -18.09
CA PHE A 188 3.31 -4.93 -17.41
C PHE A 188 1.99 -5.43 -18.02
N LYS A 189 0.96 -5.52 -17.18
CA LYS A 189 -0.44 -5.57 -17.60
C LYS A 189 -0.94 -4.15 -17.91
N GLU A 190 -2.07 -4.05 -18.61
CA GLU A 190 -2.78 -2.79 -18.72
C GLU A 190 -3.10 -2.23 -17.34
N ALA A 191 -2.90 -0.93 -17.17
CA ALA A 191 -3.17 -0.24 -15.92
C ALA A 191 -4.67 -0.04 -15.72
N ASP A 192 -5.09 0.08 -14.46
CA ASP A 192 -6.48 0.38 -14.06
C ASP A 192 -6.86 1.86 -14.26
N LEU A 193 -6.01 2.64 -14.96
CA LEU A 193 -6.07 4.10 -15.05
C LEU A 193 -6.85 4.61 -16.25
#